data_8a9d5d6cc64d62a184bbf6f1b9b5aa06
#
_entry.id   8a9d5d6cc64d62a184bbf6f1b9b5aa06
#
_cell.length_a   1.000
_cell.length_b   1.000
_cell.length_c   1.000
_cell.angle_alpha   90.00
_cell.angle_beta   90.00
_cell.angle_gamma   90.00
#
_symmetry.space_group_name_H-M   'P 1'
#
loop_
_entity.id
_entity.type
_entity.pdbx_description
1 polymer ?
#
loop_
_entity_poly.entity_id
_entity_poly.type
_entity_poly.pdbx_seq_one_letter_code
_entity_poly.pdbx_strand_id
1 'polypeptide(L)'
;DMTPRHLAEAAKRAGRKAGFRVKILDERAIKKLGMGGVLGVAKGSAEKPRFIILEYLKGAKAQKPLVLVGKGVTFDTGGLNLKPEHGIYEMHMDMSGGAAVIHGMAAIARLKLPINLVGLIPAVENMPSGSSYRPGDVLKTMSGKTIEVLNTDAEGRVILSDALYYGTKYKPGLMIDFATLTGAAHVALGNYASALFYNREKLAPKLVEVGRRSGDYVWPLPLWDEYLPEIKGTFGDLANIGKGDRYGGAIHGAKFL
;
A
#
# COMPACT_ATOMS: atom_id res chain seq x y z
N ASP A 1 4.08 10.37 -18.30
CA ASP A 1 4.60 9.49 -17.27
C ASP A 1 4.00 9.82 -15.91
N MET A 2 3.65 8.79 -15.17
CA MET A 2 3.01 8.94 -13.87
C MET A 2 4.10 9.12 -12.79
N THR A 3 4.11 10.28 -12.11
CA THR A 3 4.95 10.53 -10.94
C THR A 3 4.07 10.69 -9.69
N PRO A 4 4.59 10.74 -8.47
CA PRO A 4 3.79 10.99 -7.27
C PRO A 4 2.94 12.26 -7.37
N ARG A 5 3.47 13.30 -8.01
CA ARG A 5 2.74 14.54 -8.27
C ARG A 5 1.59 14.32 -9.25
N HIS A 6 1.81 13.60 -10.34
CA HIS A 6 0.77 13.32 -11.34
C HIS A 6 -0.35 12.44 -10.76
N LEU A 7 -0.02 11.46 -9.94
CA LEU A 7 -1.01 10.63 -9.25
C LEU A 7 -1.87 11.48 -8.29
N ALA A 8 -1.24 12.41 -7.55
CA ALA A 8 -1.95 13.34 -6.68
C ALA A 8 -2.90 14.27 -7.48
N GLU A 9 -2.47 14.78 -8.64
CA GLU A 9 -3.32 15.60 -9.50
C GLU A 9 -4.46 14.78 -10.13
N ALA A 10 -4.23 13.51 -10.49
CA ALA A 10 -5.27 12.60 -10.95
C ALA A 10 -6.34 12.40 -9.88
N ALA A 11 -5.92 12.18 -8.62
CA ALA A 11 -6.82 12.08 -7.48
C ALA A 11 -7.65 13.36 -7.28
N LYS A 12 -7.04 14.55 -7.36
CA LYS A 12 -7.78 15.83 -7.29
C LYS A 12 -8.81 15.97 -8.41
N ARG A 13 -8.44 15.60 -9.65
CA ARG A 13 -9.39 15.62 -10.78
C ARG A 13 -10.56 14.66 -10.55
N ALA A 14 -10.29 13.45 -10.07
CA ALA A 14 -11.32 12.47 -9.74
C ALA A 14 -12.26 13.00 -8.64
N GLY A 15 -11.70 13.55 -7.55
CA GLY A 15 -12.48 14.10 -6.45
C GLY A 15 -13.39 15.25 -6.89
N ARG A 16 -12.89 16.20 -7.70
CA ARG A 16 -13.72 17.28 -8.25
C ARG A 16 -14.86 16.76 -9.12
N LYS A 17 -14.59 15.76 -9.97
CA LYS A 17 -15.61 15.22 -10.88
C LYS A 17 -16.65 14.35 -10.17
N ALA A 18 -16.26 13.66 -9.10
CA ALA A 18 -17.12 12.70 -8.40
C ALA A 18 -17.73 13.25 -7.09
N GLY A 19 -17.25 14.39 -6.58
CA GLY A 19 -17.81 15.03 -5.40
C GLY A 19 -17.28 14.50 -4.07
N PHE A 20 -16.00 14.14 -4.00
CA PHE A 20 -15.32 13.82 -2.74
C PHE A 20 -14.11 14.74 -2.49
N ARG A 21 -13.78 14.91 -1.23
CA ARG A 21 -12.66 15.78 -0.81
C ARG A 21 -11.32 15.05 -1.03
N VAL A 22 -10.33 15.82 -1.49
CA VAL A 22 -8.96 15.34 -1.65
C VAL A 22 -8.01 16.30 -0.93
N LYS A 23 -7.17 15.73 -0.06
CA LYS A 23 -6.08 16.44 0.61
C LYS A 23 -4.76 15.77 0.24
N ILE A 24 -3.78 16.59 -0.14
CA ILE A 24 -2.43 16.10 -0.47
C ILE A 24 -1.47 16.64 0.57
N LEU A 25 -0.70 15.75 1.18
CA LEU A 25 0.43 16.10 2.02
C LEU A 25 1.70 16.05 1.19
N ASP A 26 2.48 17.11 1.28
CA ASP A 26 3.82 17.21 0.71
C ASP A 26 4.89 16.55 1.61
N GLU A 27 6.12 16.51 1.16
CA GLU A 27 7.25 15.93 1.88
C GLU A 27 7.41 16.53 3.29
N ARG A 28 7.23 17.85 3.44
CA ARG A 28 7.33 18.54 4.74
C ARG A 28 6.25 18.05 5.72
N ALA A 29 5.01 17.92 5.24
CA ALA A 29 3.90 17.42 6.06
C ALA A 29 4.07 15.94 6.41
N ILE A 30 4.56 15.13 5.47
CA ILE A 30 4.91 13.71 5.66
C ILE A 30 5.98 13.58 6.75
N LYS A 31 7.04 14.40 6.67
CA LYS A 31 8.10 14.45 7.69
C LYS A 31 7.57 14.84 9.08
N LYS A 32 6.69 15.86 9.14
CA LYS A 32 6.07 16.29 10.40
C LYS A 32 5.23 15.19 11.05
N LEU A 33 4.65 14.29 10.25
CA LEU A 33 3.88 13.14 10.73
C LEU A 33 4.75 11.96 11.14
N GLY A 34 6.06 11.98 10.89
CA GLY A 34 6.97 10.89 11.22
C GLY A 34 6.80 9.67 10.31
N MET A 35 6.32 9.84 9.08
CA MET A 35 6.16 8.75 8.10
C MET A 35 7.51 8.34 7.52
N GLY A 36 8.36 7.72 8.34
CA GLY A 36 9.73 7.37 7.97
C GLY A 36 9.82 6.26 6.93
N GLY A 37 8.82 5.40 6.82
CA GLY A 37 8.72 4.42 5.74
C GLY A 37 8.57 5.08 4.38
N VAL A 38 7.62 6.02 4.25
CA VAL A 38 7.40 6.80 3.01
C VAL A 38 8.63 7.61 2.63
N LEU A 39 9.25 8.30 3.61
CA LEU A 39 10.44 9.12 3.37
C LEU A 39 11.66 8.26 3.02
N GLY A 40 11.81 7.11 3.65
CA GLY A 40 12.92 6.18 3.40
C GLY A 40 12.92 5.70 1.95
N VAL A 41 11.79 5.20 1.47
CA VAL A 41 11.66 4.70 0.10
C VAL A 41 11.85 5.83 -0.93
N ALA A 42 11.24 7.00 -0.69
CA ALA A 42 11.31 8.14 -1.61
C ALA A 42 12.70 8.79 -1.71
N LYS A 43 13.61 8.47 -0.79
CA LYS A 43 14.89 9.18 -0.61
C LYS A 43 15.80 9.14 -1.84
N GLY A 44 15.68 8.09 -2.65
CA GLY A 44 16.50 7.91 -3.87
C GLY A 44 15.99 8.65 -5.09
N SER A 45 14.74 9.10 -5.09
CA SER A 45 14.14 9.76 -6.26
C SER A 45 14.34 11.27 -6.26
N ALA A 46 14.42 11.86 -7.44
CA ALA A 46 14.31 13.30 -7.65
C ALA A 46 12.85 13.80 -7.44
N GLU A 47 11.87 12.92 -7.67
CA GLU A 47 10.46 13.21 -7.45
C GLU A 47 10.10 13.15 -5.96
N LYS A 48 9.42 14.18 -5.48
CA LYS A 48 9.06 14.27 -4.07
C LYS A 48 7.83 13.43 -3.74
N PRO A 49 7.81 12.75 -2.57
CA PRO A 49 6.67 11.95 -2.14
C PRO A 49 5.41 12.80 -1.98
N ARG A 50 4.26 12.14 -2.12
CA ARG A 50 2.95 12.68 -1.79
C ARG A 50 2.18 11.68 -0.95
N PHE A 51 1.46 12.15 0.04
CA PHE A 51 0.48 11.33 0.74
C PHE A 51 -0.92 11.85 0.42
N ILE A 52 -1.71 11.02 -0.27
CA ILE A 52 -3.01 11.39 -0.84
C ILE A 52 -4.09 10.89 0.09
N ILE A 53 -4.96 11.77 0.54
CA ILE A 53 -6.10 11.48 1.42
C ILE A 53 -7.37 11.84 0.68
N LEU A 54 -8.27 10.87 0.56
CA LEU A 54 -9.57 10.99 -0.09
C LEU A 54 -10.66 10.81 0.96
N GLU A 55 -11.66 11.68 1.00
CA GLU A 55 -12.74 11.60 1.99
C GLU A 55 -14.11 11.74 1.31
N TYR A 56 -14.92 10.69 1.40
CA TYR A 56 -16.31 10.66 1.01
C TYR A 56 -17.15 10.25 2.22
N LEU A 57 -17.72 11.23 2.92
CA LEU A 57 -18.41 11.04 4.20
C LEU A 57 -19.89 11.37 4.02
N LYS A 58 -20.65 10.45 3.41
CA LYS A 58 -22.09 10.61 3.11
C LYS A 58 -22.97 9.60 3.85
N GLY A 59 -22.37 8.73 4.68
CA GLY A 59 -23.09 7.86 5.59
C GLY A 59 -23.54 8.56 6.86
N ALA A 60 -24.26 7.86 7.72
CA ALA A 60 -24.66 8.35 9.03
C ALA A 60 -23.43 8.72 9.89
N LYS A 61 -23.53 9.75 10.73
CA LYS A 61 -22.42 10.19 11.61
C LYS A 61 -21.90 9.09 12.53
N ALA A 62 -22.77 8.21 13.00
CA ALA A 62 -22.40 7.06 13.87
C ALA A 62 -21.77 5.90 13.11
N GLN A 63 -21.85 5.88 11.78
CA GLN A 63 -21.27 4.82 10.95
C GLN A 63 -19.75 4.98 10.87
N LYS A 64 -19.03 3.98 11.38
CA LYS A 64 -17.58 3.92 11.24
C LYS A 64 -17.19 3.86 9.76
N PRO A 65 -16.17 4.60 9.34
CA PRO A 65 -15.76 4.60 7.94
C PRO A 65 -15.12 3.26 7.54
N LEU A 66 -15.25 2.94 6.25
CA LEU A 66 -14.38 2.00 5.57
C LEU A 66 -13.13 2.77 5.12
N VAL A 67 -11.94 2.25 5.44
CA VAL A 67 -10.66 2.82 4.99
C VAL A 67 -10.08 1.93 3.91
N LEU A 68 -9.76 2.51 2.77
CA LEU A 68 -9.09 1.83 1.65
C LEU A 68 -7.68 2.41 1.54
N VAL A 69 -6.67 1.55 1.54
CA VAL A 69 -5.27 1.94 1.40
C VAL A 69 -4.73 1.41 0.08
N GLY A 70 -4.14 2.25 -0.76
CA GLY A 70 -3.63 1.85 -2.06
C GLY A 70 -2.12 2.06 -2.18
N LYS A 71 -1.36 1.02 -2.57
CA LYS A 71 0.04 1.17 -2.93
C LYS A 71 0.17 2.17 -4.07
N GLY A 72 1.04 3.17 -3.91
CA GLY A 72 1.22 4.26 -4.86
C GLY A 72 2.66 4.42 -5.34
N VAL A 73 3.39 3.33 -5.55
CA VAL A 73 4.74 3.38 -6.12
C VAL A 73 4.61 3.64 -7.61
N THR A 74 4.92 4.87 -8.04
CA THR A 74 4.67 5.30 -9.42
C THR A 74 5.72 4.77 -10.40
N PHE A 75 6.89 4.43 -9.91
CA PHE A 75 7.89 3.63 -10.61
C PHE A 75 8.75 2.87 -9.58
N ASP A 76 8.99 1.59 -9.80
CA ASP A 76 9.76 0.73 -8.91
C ASP A 76 10.92 0.06 -9.63
N THR A 77 12.14 0.54 -9.39
CA THR A 77 13.35 -0.09 -9.88
C THR A 77 13.87 -1.20 -8.97
N GLY A 78 13.29 -1.35 -7.77
CA GLY A 78 13.85 -2.14 -6.67
C GLY A 78 14.81 -1.34 -5.77
N GLY A 79 15.14 -0.10 -6.13
CA GLY A 79 16.14 0.69 -5.41
C GLY A 79 17.54 0.11 -5.60
N LEU A 80 18.34 0.01 -4.53
CA LEU A 80 19.69 -0.59 -4.60
C LEU A 80 19.65 -2.09 -4.84
N ASN A 81 18.59 -2.79 -4.43
CA ASN A 81 18.33 -4.18 -4.87
C ASN A 81 17.64 -4.16 -6.24
N LEU A 82 18.38 -3.68 -7.23
CA LEU A 82 17.87 -3.42 -8.57
C LEU A 82 17.22 -4.67 -9.19
N LYS A 83 16.01 -4.50 -9.70
CA LYS A 83 15.31 -5.56 -10.43
C LYS A 83 16.07 -5.94 -11.70
N PRO A 84 15.99 -7.21 -12.15
CA PRO A 84 16.49 -7.59 -13.45
C PRO A 84 15.72 -6.85 -14.56
N GLU A 85 16.34 -6.70 -15.75
CA GLU A 85 15.81 -5.92 -16.87
C GLU A 85 14.32 -6.19 -17.16
N HIS A 86 13.94 -7.46 -17.30
CA HIS A 86 12.54 -7.84 -17.53
C HIS A 86 11.60 -7.52 -16.36
N GLY A 87 12.13 -7.37 -15.15
CA GLY A 87 11.35 -7.03 -13.96
C GLY A 87 11.06 -5.54 -13.82
N ILE A 88 11.83 -4.68 -14.46
CA ILE A 88 11.68 -3.21 -14.39
C ILE A 88 10.66 -2.70 -15.40
N TYR A 89 10.59 -3.30 -16.58
CA TYR A 89 9.89 -2.78 -17.75
C TYR A 89 8.43 -2.36 -17.47
N GLU A 90 7.70 -3.15 -16.69
CA GLU A 90 6.29 -2.89 -16.39
C GLU A 90 6.05 -2.14 -15.08
N MET A 91 7.09 -1.74 -14.36
CA MET A 91 6.98 -1.18 -13.00
C MET A 91 6.33 0.22 -12.93
N HIS A 92 5.93 0.81 -14.04
CA HIS A 92 5.02 1.96 -14.08
C HIS A 92 3.60 1.61 -13.58
N MET A 93 3.26 0.30 -13.51
CA MET A 93 1.97 -0.18 -13.00
C MET A 93 1.93 -0.35 -11.46
N ASP A 94 3.04 -0.15 -10.76
CA ASP A 94 3.17 -0.47 -9.33
C ASP A 94 2.40 0.51 -8.41
N MET A 95 1.63 1.39 -8.98
CA MET A 95 0.66 2.27 -8.36
C MET A 95 -0.80 1.84 -8.60
N SER A 96 -1.04 0.65 -9.15
CA SER A 96 -2.38 0.17 -9.49
C SER A 96 -3.30 0.06 -8.27
N GLY A 97 -2.76 -0.28 -7.09
CA GLY A 97 -3.51 -0.25 -5.85
C GLY A 97 -4.05 1.15 -5.52
N GLY A 98 -3.21 2.18 -5.66
CA GLY A 98 -3.63 3.57 -5.51
C GLY A 98 -4.65 4.01 -6.55
N ALA A 99 -4.48 3.59 -7.80
CA ALA A 99 -5.44 3.85 -8.88
C ALA A 99 -6.79 3.20 -8.60
N ALA A 100 -6.80 1.95 -8.14
CA ALA A 100 -8.01 1.23 -7.76
C ALA A 100 -8.79 1.96 -6.65
N VAL A 101 -8.09 2.44 -5.63
CA VAL A 101 -8.69 3.24 -4.54
C VAL A 101 -9.29 4.54 -5.07
N ILE A 102 -8.57 5.31 -5.91
CA ILE A 102 -9.06 6.58 -6.47
C ILE A 102 -10.34 6.36 -7.29
N HIS A 103 -10.29 5.38 -8.21
CA HIS A 103 -11.39 5.16 -9.14
C HIS A 103 -12.57 4.40 -8.50
N GLY A 104 -12.31 3.49 -7.57
CA GLY A 104 -13.36 2.85 -6.76
C GLY A 104 -14.14 3.88 -5.94
N MET A 105 -13.43 4.81 -5.28
CA MET A 105 -14.08 5.92 -4.57
C MET A 105 -14.87 6.83 -5.51
N ALA A 106 -14.35 7.10 -6.72
CA ALA A 106 -15.07 7.90 -7.70
C ALA A 106 -16.36 7.23 -8.18
N ALA A 107 -16.34 5.92 -8.37
CA ALA A 107 -17.55 5.15 -8.72
C ALA A 107 -18.59 5.19 -7.60
N ILE A 108 -18.19 4.92 -6.36
CA ILE A 108 -19.06 4.96 -5.17
C ILE A 108 -19.68 6.35 -4.98
N ALA A 109 -18.86 7.41 -5.13
CA ALA A 109 -19.34 8.78 -4.98
C ALA A 109 -20.34 9.19 -6.08
N ARG A 110 -20.13 8.77 -7.33
CA ARG A 110 -21.07 8.98 -8.45
C ARG A 110 -22.39 8.24 -8.26
N LEU A 111 -22.33 7.05 -7.68
CA LEU A 111 -23.51 6.26 -7.31
C LEU A 111 -24.21 6.83 -6.07
N LYS A 112 -23.64 7.85 -5.44
CA LYS A 112 -24.20 8.53 -4.24
C LYS A 112 -24.51 7.56 -3.10
N LEU A 113 -23.70 6.49 -2.95
CA LEU A 113 -23.93 5.50 -1.90
C LEU A 113 -23.81 6.16 -0.51
N PRO A 114 -24.74 5.87 0.43
CA PRO A 114 -24.76 6.50 1.75
C PRO A 114 -23.75 5.81 2.72
N ILE A 115 -22.48 5.94 2.43
CA ILE A 115 -21.39 5.35 3.24
C ILE A 115 -20.31 6.37 3.58
N ASN A 116 -19.56 6.10 4.65
CA ASN A 116 -18.36 6.84 5.00
C ASN A 116 -17.14 6.08 4.49
N LEU A 117 -16.38 6.70 3.61
CA LEU A 117 -15.24 6.09 2.93
C LEU A 117 -14.04 7.03 2.97
N VAL A 118 -12.88 6.49 3.32
CA VAL A 118 -11.57 7.18 3.30
C VAL A 118 -10.60 6.39 2.44
N GLY A 119 -9.92 7.07 1.52
CA GLY A 119 -8.83 6.50 0.73
C GLY A 119 -7.50 7.09 1.14
N LEU A 120 -6.46 6.27 1.26
CA LEU A 120 -5.11 6.67 1.63
C LEU A 120 -4.12 6.08 0.64
N ILE A 121 -3.27 6.94 0.03
CA ILE A 121 -2.31 6.47 -0.97
C ILE A 121 -0.95 7.14 -0.69
N PRO A 122 0.02 6.39 -0.16
CA PRO A 122 1.41 6.83 -0.11
C PRO A 122 2.00 6.75 -1.51
N ALA A 123 2.28 7.90 -2.14
CA ALA A 123 2.78 7.98 -3.50
C ALA A 123 4.27 8.33 -3.49
N VAL A 124 5.11 7.45 -4.05
CA VAL A 124 6.57 7.53 -4.10
C VAL A 124 7.12 6.95 -5.40
N GLU A 125 8.40 7.19 -5.68
CA GLU A 125 9.20 6.36 -6.58
C GLU A 125 10.29 5.64 -5.78
N ASN A 126 10.62 4.41 -6.15
CA ASN A 126 11.72 3.64 -5.59
C ASN A 126 12.87 3.60 -6.59
N MET A 127 13.87 4.46 -6.40
CA MET A 127 14.96 4.70 -7.35
C MET A 127 16.33 4.48 -6.72
N PRO A 128 17.31 3.93 -7.47
CA PRO A 128 18.70 3.86 -7.03
C PRO A 128 19.37 5.23 -7.22
N SER A 129 20.08 5.68 -6.21
CA SER A 129 20.92 6.89 -6.26
C SER A 129 21.90 6.91 -5.09
N GLY A 130 22.77 7.88 -5.06
CA GLY A 130 23.68 8.09 -3.93
C GLY A 130 22.99 8.45 -2.61
N SER A 131 21.71 8.84 -2.65
CA SER A 131 20.90 9.15 -1.46
C SER A 131 19.87 8.08 -1.10
N SER A 132 19.75 6.99 -1.87
CA SER A 132 18.77 5.93 -1.61
C SER A 132 18.97 5.30 -0.23
N TYR A 133 17.87 4.80 0.34
CA TYR A 133 17.96 3.90 1.49
C TYR A 133 18.61 2.57 1.07
N ARG A 134 19.16 1.86 2.04
CA ARG A 134 20.05 0.73 1.78
C ARG A 134 19.65 -0.49 2.59
N PRO A 135 19.97 -1.70 2.13
CA PRO A 135 19.98 -2.86 3.01
C PRO A 135 20.86 -2.60 4.25
N GLY A 136 20.32 -2.91 5.42
CA GLY A 136 20.92 -2.59 6.72
C GLY A 136 20.43 -1.29 7.36
N ASP A 137 19.77 -0.41 6.63
CA ASP A 137 19.14 0.78 7.23
C ASP A 137 17.95 0.36 8.12
N VAL A 138 17.75 1.10 9.22
CA VAL A 138 16.59 0.94 10.11
C VAL A 138 15.72 2.17 10.01
N LEU A 139 14.50 2.00 9.52
CA LEU A 139 13.53 3.09 9.33
C LEU A 139 12.54 3.14 10.49
N LYS A 140 12.36 4.31 11.09
CA LYS A 140 11.33 4.53 12.12
C LYS A 140 10.04 4.99 11.47
N THR A 141 8.99 4.18 11.56
CA THR A 141 7.67 4.46 10.99
C THR A 141 6.85 5.43 11.85
N MET A 142 5.73 5.91 11.29
CA MET A 142 4.77 6.75 12.00
C MET A 142 4.19 6.10 13.26
N SER A 143 4.12 4.77 13.32
CA SER A 143 3.66 4.01 14.49
C SER A 143 4.67 4.03 15.64
N GLY A 144 5.90 4.45 15.39
CA GLY A 144 7.04 4.36 16.31
C GLY A 144 7.82 3.05 16.16
N LYS A 145 7.26 2.02 15.52
CA LYS A 145 7.99 0.78 15.20
C LYS A 145 9.09 1.02 14.20
N THR A 146 10.12 0.20 14.29
CA THR A 146 11.28 0.24 13.40
C THR A 146 11.26 -0.90 12.40
N ILE A 147 11.62 -0.60 11.15
CA ILE A 147 11.74 -1.56 10.05
C ILE A 147 13.20 -1.69 9.68
N GLU A 148 13.74 -2.90 9.83
CA GLU A 148 15.03 -3.27 9.29
C GLU A 148 14.89 -3.57 7.79
N VAL A 149 15.58 -2.81 6.97
CA VAL A 149 15.58 -2.97 5.53
C VAL A 149 16.58 -4.06 5.16
N LEU A 150 16.09 -5.22 4.73
CA LEU A 150 16.94 -6.28 4.19
C LEU A 150 16.95 -6.27 2.67
N ASN A 151 15.88 -5.76 2.05
CA ASN A 151 15.75 -5.66 0.61
C ASN A 151 14.97 -4.39 0.24
N THR A 152 15.57 -3.52 -0.55
CA THR A 152 14.95 -2.26 -0.99
C THR A 152 13.85 -2.48 -2.05
N ASP A 153 13.75 -3.67 -2.65
CA ASP A 153 12.67 -4.09 -3.56
C ASP A 153 11.40 -4.59 -2.81
N ALA A 154 11.42 -4.52 -1.48
CA ALA A 154 10.25 -4.76 -0.63
C ALA A 154 9.74 -3.43 -0.02
N GLU A 155 9.65 -2.40 -0.82
CA GLU A 155 9.31 -1.01 -0.50
C GLU A 155 7.82 -0.80 -0.26
N GLY A 156 6.96 -1.53 -0.97
CA GLY A 156 5.51 -1.38 -0.94
C GLY A 156 4.95 -1.55 0.47
N ARG A 157 5.36 -2.58 1.19
CA ARG A 157 4.94 -2.81 2.57
C ARG A 157 5.49 -1.74 3.53
N VAL A 158 6.66 -1.20 3.24
CA VAL A 158 7.27 -0.14 4.03
C VAL A 158 6.44 1.13 3.98
N ILE A 159 6.04 1.58 2.80
CA ILE A 159 5.18 2.78 2.66
C ILE A 159 3.75 2.53 3.14
N LEU A 160 3.22 1.32 2.93
CA LEU A 160 1.87 0.96 3.39
C LEU A 160 1.77 0.94 4.91
N SER A 161 2.83 0.57 5.65
CA SER A 161 2.83 0.58 7.11
C SER A 161 2.49 1.95 7.69
N ASP A 162 3.05 3.02 7.15
CA ASP A 162 2.72 4.40 7.55
C ASP A 162 1.27 4.77 7.19
N ALA A 163 0.79 4.34 6.01
CA ALA A 163 -0.55 4.63 5.55
C ALA A 163 -1.62 3.88 6.37
N LEU A 164 -1.39 2.61 6.68
CA LEU A 164 -2.27 1.81 7.53
C LEU A 164 -2.35 2.41 8.94
N TYR A 165 -1.21 2.77 9.53
CA TYR A 165 -1.20 3.42 10.83
C TYR A 165 -1.90 4.78 10.81
N TYR A 166 -1.69 5.59 9.77
CA TYR A 166 -2.45 6.83 9.61
C TYR A 166 -3.96 6.57 9.53
N GLY A 167 -4.38 5.50 8.86
CA GLY A 167 -5.77 5.08 8.73
C GLY A 167 -6.46 4.79 10.06
N THR A 168 -5.73 4.34 11.09
CA THR A 168 -6.30 4.06 12.42
C THR A 168 -6.90 5.30 13.08
N LYS A 169 -6.45 6.50 12.73
CA LYS A 169 -6.98 7.78 13.23
C LYS A 169 -8.46 7.99 12.92
N TYR A 170 -8.93 7.37 11.85
CA TYR A 170 -10.35 7.40 11.47
C TYR A 170 -11.20 6.41 12.25
N LYS A 171 -10.61 5.58 13.13
CA LYS A 171 -11.30 4.52 13.90
C LYS A 171 -12.20 3.65 13.00
N PRO A 172 -11.66 3.07 11.91
CA PRO A 172 -12.44 2.40 10.89
C PRO A 172 -13.22 1.19 11.41
N GLY A 173 -14.36 0.90 10.79
CA GLY A 173 -15.06 -0.37 10.96
C GLY A 173 -14.36 -1.52 10.23
N LEU A 174 -13.74 -1.20 9.10
CA LEU A 174 -12.94 -2.11 8.29
C LEU A 174 -11.87 -1.30 7.57
N MET A 175 -10.68 -1.88 7.41
CA MET A 175 -9.59 -1.35 6.59
C MET A 175 -9.17 -2.42 5.59
N ILE A 176 -8.98 -2.02 4.33
CA ILE A 176 -8.55 -2.92 3.25
C ILE A 176 -7.42 -2.21 2.51
N ASP A 177 -6.32 -2.90 2.26
CA ASP A 177 -5.26 -2.43 1.39
C ASP A 177 -5.26 -3.16 0.04
N PHE A 178 -4.79 -2.46 -0.99
CA PHE A 178 -4.66 -2.93 -2.36
C PHE A 178 -3.24 -2.64 -2.82
N ALA A 179 -2.52 -3.69 -3.20
CA ALA A 179 -1.11 -3.53 -3.56
C ALA A 179 -0.65 -4.58 -4.57
N THR A 180 0.09 -4.14 -5.56
CA THR A 180 0.99 -4.96 -6.38
C THR A 180 2.22 -5.28 -5.52
N LEU A 181 2.05 -6.18 -4.53
CA LEU A 181 2.96 -6.25 -3.40
C LEU A 181 4.12 -7.22 -3.61
N THR A 182 3.83 -8.38 -4.20
CA THR A 182 4.83 -9.47 -4.34
C THR A 182 4.64 -10.26 -5.62
N GLY A 183 5.73 -10.51 -6.34
CA GLY A 183 5.72 -11.47 -7.43
C GLY A 183 5.36 -12.88 -6.98
N ALA A 184 5.56 -13.22 -5.70
CA ALA A 184 5.19 -14.51 -5.13
C ALA A 184 3.68 -14.79 -5.20
N ALA A 185 2.84 -13.77 -5.07
CA ALA A 185 1.38 -13.92 -5.26
C ALA A 185 1.05 -14.27 -6.72
N HIS A 186 1.71 -13.62 -7.67
CA HIS A 186 1.56 -13.91 -9.10
C HIS A 186 2.04 -15.33 -9.44
N VAL A 187 3.15 -15.77 -8.87
CA VAL A 187 3.66 -17.16 -9.04
C VAL A 187 2.67 -18.18 -8.50
N ALA A 188 1.99 -17.87 -7.38
CA ALA A 188 1.03 -18.79 -6.75
C ALA A 188 -0.31 -18.88 -7.47
N LEU A 189 -0.83 -17.74 -7.97
CA LEU A 189 -2.21 -17.60 -8.45
C LEU A 189 -2.34 -17.27 -9.95
N GLY A 190 -1.23 -16.97 -10.62
CA GLY A 190 -1.23 -16.55 -12.02
C GLY A 190 -1.88 -15.19 -12.23
N ASN A 191 -2.48 -15.00 -13.42
CA ASN A 191 -2.98 -13.69 -13.89
C ASN A 191 -4.44 -13.41 -13.53
N TYR A 192 -5.16 -14.38 -12.96
CA TYR A 192 -6.62 -14.30 -12.87
C TYR A 192 -7.17 -14.06 -11.48
N ALA A 193 -6.35 -14.17 -10.44
CA ALA A 193 -6.80 -13.96 -9.07
C ALA A 193 -5.79 -13.19 -8.24
N SER A 194 -6.31 -12.31 -7.38
CA SER A 194 -5.52 -11.62 -6.36
C SER A 194 -5.44 -12.46 -5.08
N ALA A 195 -4.30 -12.45 -4.42
CA ALA A 195 -4.14 -13.07 -3.11
C ALA A 195 -4.92 -12.26 -2.06
N LEU A 196 -5.80 -12.93 -1.32
CA LEU A 196 -6.58 -12.37 -0.23
C LEU A 196 -6.00 -12.82 1.11
N PHE A 197 -5.61 -11.86 1.93
CA PHE A 197 -5.21 -12.05 3.32
C PHE A 197 -6.21 -11.35 4.23
N TYR A 198 -6.48 -11.91 5.40
CA TYR A 198 -7.47 -11.35 6.32
C TYR A 198 -7.21 -11.77 7.76
N ASN A 199 -7.60 -10.91 8.68
CA ASN A 199 -7.62 -11.17 10.11
C ASN A 199 -9.05 -11.33 10.67
N ARG A 200 -10.07 -11.38 9.80
CA ARG A 200 -11.48 -11.59 10.12
C ARG A 200 -12.05 -12.69 9.24
N GLU A 201 -12.06 -13.92 9.70
CA GLU A 201 -12.48 -15.10 8.94
C GLU A 201 -13.85 -14.95 8.27
N LYS A 202 -14.81 -14.31 8.93
CA LYS A 202 -16.17 -14.11 8.40
C LYS A 202 -16.23 -13.24 7.12
N LEU A 203 -15.16 -12.49 6.81
CA LEU A 203 -15.11 -11.64 5.61
C LEU A 203 -14.64 -12.38 4.37
N ALA A 204 -13.75 -13.34 4.51
CA ALA A 204 -13.15 -14.03 3.37
C ALA A 204 -14.17 -14.69 2.42
N PRO A 205 -15.14 -15.48 2.91
CA PRO A 205 -16.15 -16.07 2.03
C PRO A 205 -16.98 -15.03 1.27
N LYS A 206 -17.27 -13.90 1.92
CA LYS A 206 -18.03 -12.80 1.28
C LYS A 206 -17.22 -12.12 0.18
N LEU A 207 -15.93 -11.89 0.41
CA LEU A 207 -15.05 -11.28 -0.59
C LEU A 207 -14.82 -12.21 -1.78
N VAL A 208 -14.66 -13.51 -1.54
CA VAL A 208 -14.56 -14.51 -2.61
C VAL A 208 -15.84 -14.53 -3.45
N GLU A 209 -17.00 -14.49 -2.81
CA GLU A 209 -18.29 -14.47 -3.52
C GLU A 209 -18.46 -13.17 -4.33
N VAL A 210 -18.11 -12.02 -3.76
CA VAL A 210 -18.12 -10.74 -4.49
C VAL A 210 -17.17 -10.79 -5.68
N GLY A 211 -15.96 -11.32 -5.50
CA GLY A 211 -14.99 -11.50 -6.58
C GLY A 211 -15.53 -12.36 -7.72
N ARG A 212 -16.20 -13.47 -7.41
CA ARG A 212 -16.85 -14.33 -8.42
C ARG A 212 -17.94 -13.59 -9.19
N ARG A 213 -18.75 -12.80 -8.50
CA ARG A 213 -19.88 -12.07 -9.13
C ARG A 213 -19.41 -10.87 -9.96
N SER A 214 -18.32 -10.23 -9.58
CA SER A 214 -17.77 -9.07 -10.29
C SER A 214 -16.79 -9.44 -11.41
N GLY A 215 -16.27 -10.68 -11.41
CA GLY A 215 -15.19 -11.10 -12.30
C GLY A 215 -13.80 -10.67 -11.84
N ASP A 216 -13.67 -10.07 -10.65
CA ASP A 216 -12.41 -9.70 -10.00
C ASP A 216 -12.09 -10.73 -8.91
N TYR A 217 -11.51 -11.84 -9.33
CA TYR A 217 -11.32 -12.99 -8.46
C TYR A 217 -10.28 -12.74 -7.38
N VAL A 218 -10.60 -13.20 -6.16
CA VAL A 218 -9.67 -13.23 -5.04
C VAL A 218 -9.60 -14.64 -4.46
N TRP A 219 -8.41 -15.04 -3.98
CA TRP A 219 -8.20 -16.34 -3.38
C TRP A 219 -7.50 -16.23 -2.02
N PRO A 220 -8.10 -16.83 -0.94
CA PRO A 220 -7.52 -16.77 0.40
C PRO A 220 -6.19 -17.51 0.49
N LEU A 221 -5.21 -16.88 1.10
CA LEU A 221 -3.95 -17.48 1.53
C LEU A 221 -3.81 -17.37 3.05
N PRO A 222 -3.05 -18.26 3.71
CA PRO A 222 -2.93 -18.29 5.17
C PRO A 222 -2.21 -17.03 5.70
N LEU A 223 -2.62 -16.61 6.91
CA LEU A 223 -1.99 -15.51 7.65
C LEU A 223 -1.75 -15.92 9.12
N TRP A 224 -1.24 -17.12 9.33
CA TRP A 224 -1.05 -17.71 10.68
C TRP A 224 0.09 -17.04 11.44
N ASP A 225 0.06 -17.13 12.76
CA ASP A 225 1.04 -16.50 13.64
C ASP A 225 2.42 -17.16 13.56
N GLU A 226 2.49 -18.41 13.09
CA GLU A 226 3.71 -19.17 12.84
C GLU A 226 4.65 -18.47 11.83
N TYR A 227 4.13 -17.59 10.96
CA TYR A 227 4.95 -16.80 10.04
C TYR A 227 5.57 -15.54 10.69
N LEU A 228 5.12 -15.12 11.88
CA LEU A 228 5.60 -13.90 12.52
C LEU A 228 7.11 -13.93 12.85
N PRO A 229 7.68 -15.03 13.37
CA PRO A 229 9.11 -15.13 13.64
C PRO A 229 9.99 -14.92 12.40
N GLU A 230 9.47 -15.26 11.20
CA GLU A 230 10.22 -15.15 9.95
C GLU A 230 10.46 -13.70 9.52
N ILE A 231 9.56 -12.77 9.92
CA ILE A 231 9.69 -11.34 9.63
C ILE A 231 10.16 -10.52 10.83
N LYS A 232 10.60 -11.16 11.92
CA LYS A 232 11.17 -10.48 13.09
C LYS A 232 12.53 -9.89 12.73
N GLY A 233 12.73 -8.58 12.99
CA GLY A 233 14.00 -7.90 12.77
C GLY A 233 15.08 -8.38 13.75
N THR A 234 16.32 -8.13 13.38
CA THR A 234 17.50 -8.31 14.25
C THR A 234 17.85 -6.99 14.93
N PHE A 235 17.86 -5.92 14.17
CA PHE A 235 18.16 -4.54 14.64
C PHE A 235 16.92 -3.64 14.68
N GLY A 236 15.82 -4.06 14.02
CA GLY A 236 14.53 -3.40 14.05
C GLY A 236 13.45 -4.30 14.66
N ASP A 237 12.26 -3.76 14.88
CA ASP A 237 11.11 -4.55 15.35
C ASP A 237 10.70 -5.60 14.32
N LEU A 238 10.70 -5.22 13.04
CA LEU A 238 10.35 -6.07 11.91
C LEU A 238 11.41 -5.93 10.80
N ALA A 239 11.68 -7.02 10.07
CA ALA A 239 12.40 -7.00 8.81
C ALA A 239 11.39 -6.87 7.66
N ASN A 240 11.77 -6.14 6.59
CA ASN A 240 10.86 -5.94 5.46
C ASN A 240 10.75 -7.14 4.50
N ILE A 241 11.55 -8.20 4.69
CA ILE A 241 11.40 -9.50 4.04
C ILE A 241 11.54 -10.63 5.06
N GLY A 242 11.04 -11.82 4.72
CA GLY A 242 11.21 -13.02 5.53
C GLY A 242 12.66 -13.55 5.49
N LYS A 243 13.08 -14.21 6.57
CA LYS A 243 14.41 -14.84 6.69
C LYS A 243 14.57 -16.11 5.86
N GLY A 244 13.49 -16.69 5.41
CA GLY A 244 13.44 -17.97 4.68
C GLY A 244 13.60 -17.84 3.17
N ASP A 245 14.46 -16.92 2.68
CA ASP A 245 14.62 -16.69 1.25
C ASP A 245 13.29 -16.22 0.59
N ARG A 246 12.96 -16.73 -0.60
CA ARG A 246 11.75 -16.37 -1.36
C ARG A 246 10.50 -17.19 -0.99
N TYR A 247 10.65 -18.21 -0.14
CA TYR A 247 9.51 -19.05 0.28
C TYR A 247 8.52 -18.25 1.12
N GLY A 248 7.22 -18.43 0.86
CA GLY A 248 6.18 -17.72 1.59
C GLY A 248 6.13 -16.20 1.37
N GLY A 249 6.80 -15.67 0.34
CA GLY A 249 6.98 -14.23 0.15
C GLY A 249 5.67 -13.42 0.12
N ALA A 250 4.58 -13.97 -0.43
CA ALA A 250 3.27 -13.33 -0.40
C ALA A 250 2.70 -13.24 1.03
N ILE A 251 2.88 -14.33 1.82
CA ILE A 251 2.43 -14.40 3.21
C ILE A 251 3.24 -13.44 4.09
N HIS A 252 4.58 -13.41 3.92
CA HIS A 252 5.45 -12.49 4.66
C HIS A 252 5.08 -11.02 4.37
N GLY A 253 4.75 -10.70 3.11
CA GLY A 253 4.28 -9.38 2.73
C GLY A 253 3.01 -8.96 3.47
N ALA A 254 2.02 -9.84 3.52
CA ALA A 254 0.77 -9.61 4.22
C ALA A 254 0.92 -9.64 5.73
N LYS A 255 1.76 -10.55 6.27
CA LYS A 255 2.00 -10.64 7.71
C LYS A 255 2.73 -9.43 8.28
N PHE A 256 3.53 -8.75 7.44
CA PHE A 256 4.20 -7.51 7.79
C PHE A 256 3.18 -6.35 7.99
N LEU A 257 2.13 -6.28 7.18
CA LEU A 257 1.07 -5.26 7.23
C LEU A 257 0.05 -5.54 8.33
#